data_521589b119c34d0ce5a74446b9f9bdfb
#
_entry.id   521589b119c34d0ce5a74446b9f9bdfb
#
_cell.length_a   1.000
_cell.length_b   1.000
_cell.length_c   1.000
_cell.angle_alpha   90.00
_cell.angle_beta   90.00
_cell.angle_gamma   90.00
#
_symmetry.space_group_name_H-M   'P 1'
#
loop_
_entity.id
_entity.type
_entity.pdbx_description
1 polymer ?
#
loop_
_entity_poly.entity_id
_entity_poly.type
_entity_poly.pdbx_seq_one_letter_code
_entity_poly.pdbx_strand_id
1 'polypeptide(L)'
;MRGLALTLAALVASSPAMQGSELAGKITLDRKMVRKSLAPAVYDLRGMAVADRPAYSPGQGTFGRVAVWLEGGDSNFLGPVAATMNQKGRHFEPELLIVPTGSKISFPNLDPIFHNIFSLSRARKFDLGYYSEGKSRDVVFPKAGIVQVYCHIHPEMYGVVIVTSSKWTAHPNPDGNFSWPDIPAGKYRLMVWQRSAGLQEKRVTIPQSGSVQVEVRLPEESEDTAR
;
A
#
# COMPACT_ATOMS: atom_id res chain seq x y z
N MET A 1 11.07 -11.03 -76.85
CA MET A 1 10.47 -10.13 -75.87
C MET A 1 10.67 -10.75 -74.47
N ARG A 2 11.63 -10.27 -73.69
CA ARG A 2 11.96 -10.80 -72.37
C ARG A 2 11.42 -9.80 -71.35
N GLY A 3 10.38 -10.20 -70.58
CA GLY A 3 9.80 -9.39 -69.54
C GLY A 3 10.66 -9.46 -68.27
N LEU A 4 11.09 -8.31 -67.81
CA LEU A 4 11.83 -8.12 -66.55
C LEU A 4 10.83 -7.98 -65.40
N ALA A 5 10.74 -8.99 -64.53
CA ALA A 5 9.93 -8.90 -63.34
C ALA A 5 10.72 -8.18 -62.23
N LEU A 6 10.26 -6.97 -61.85
CA LEU A 6 10.79 -6.22 -60.70
C LEU A 6 10.12 -6.79 -59.41
N THR A 7 10.89 -7.48 -58.62
CA THR A 7 10.47 -7.86 -57.25
C THR A 7 10.72 -6.71 -56.27
N LEU A 8 9.66 -6.10 -55.78
CA LEU A 8 9.70 -5.06 -54.74
C LEU A 8 9.83 -5.75 -53.37
N ALA A 9 11.03 -5.70 -52.80
CA ALA A 9 11.22 -6.17 -51.42
C ALA A 9 10.74 -5.10 -50.44
N ALA A 10 9.66 -5.38 -49.74
CA ALA A 10 9.17 -4.53 -48.65
C ALA A 10 10.06 -4.70 -47.43
N LEU A 11 10.82 -3.66 -47.09
CA LEU A 11 11.55 -3.58 -45.82
C LEU A 11 10.57 -3.34 -44.68
N VAL A 12 10.25 -4.37 -43.93
CA VAL A 12 9.51 -4.22 -42.68
C VAL A 12 10.48 -3.69 -41.62
N ALA A 13 10.44 -2.38 -41.41
CA ALA A 13 11.17 -1.76 -40.30
C ALA A 13 10.48 -2.20 -38.97
N SER A 14 11.07 -3.16 -38.29
CA SER A 14 10.69 -3.49 -36.92
C SER A 14 11.14 -2.34 -36.01
N SER A 15 10.18 -1.54 -35.56
CA SER A 15 10.43 -0.57 -34.47
C SER A 15 10.92 -1.35 -33.25
N PRO A 16 12.06 -0.99 -32.64
CA PRO A 16 12.47 -1.60 -31.38
C PRO A 16 11.40 -1.29 -30.36
N ALA A 17 10.79 -2.33 -29.79
CA ALA A 17 9.94 -2.19 -28.62
C ALA A 17 10.81 -1.49 -27.55
N MET A 18 10.35 -0.33 -27.07
CA MET A 18 10.98 0.33 -25.92
C MET A 18 10.88 -0.62 -24.73
N GLN A 19 11.96 -1.36 -24.49
CA GLN A 19 12.08 -2.17 -23.28
C GLN A 19 12.25 -1.19 -22.13
N GLY A 20 11.25 -1.10 -21.28
CA GLY A 20 11.33 -0.34 -20.05
C GLY A 20 12.40 -0.95 -19.13
N SER A 21 12.85 -0.15 -18.18
CA SER A 21 13.80 -0.64 -17.17
C SER A 21 13.05 -1.32 -16.01
N GLU A 22 13.71 -2.27 -15.36
CA GLU A 22 13.23 -2.89 -14.13
C GLU A 22 13.69 -2.07 -12.93
N LEU A 23 12.81 -1.85 -11.97
CA LEU A 23 13.16 -1.46 -10.61
C LEU A 23 12.92 -2.63 -9.68
N ALA A 24 13.99 -3.15 -9.09
CA ALA A 24 13.91 -4.13 -8.02
C ALA A 24 14.41 -3.53 -6.71
N GLY A 25 13.83 -3.95 -5.60
CA GLY A 25 14.20 -3.41 -4.30
C GLY A 25 14.08 -4.42 -3.19
N LYS A 26 14.79 -4.11 -2.09
CA LYS A 26 14.76 -4.89 -0.87
C LYS A 26 14.47 -3.99 0.32
N ILE A 27 13.46 -4.36 1.08
CA ILE A 27 13.18 -3.80 2.39
C ILE A 27 13.90 -4.66 3.43
N THR A 28 14.69 -4.03 4.29
CA THR A 28 15.35 -4.69 5.43
C THR A 28 14.84 -4.07 6.73
N LEU A 29 14.65 -4.91 7.74
CA LEU A 29 14.22 -4.47 9.07
C LEU A 29 15.43 -4.46 10.00
N ASP A 30 15.63 -3.34 10.67
CA ASP A 30 16.76 -3.16 11.59
C ASP A 30 16.24 -3.00 13.03
N ARG A 31 16.54 -3.97 13.87
CA ARG A 31 16.21 -3.98 15.31
C ARG A 31 16.83 -2.81 16.09
N LYS A 32 17.96 -2.27 15.59
CA LYS A 32 18.65 -1.13 16.24
C LYS A 32 18.02 0.22 15.94
N MET A 33 17.14 0.31 14.94
CA MET A 33 16.48 1.55 14.56
C MET A 33 15.13 1.75 15.28
N VAL A 34 15.02 1.34 16.55
CA VAL A 34 13.81 1.62 17.33
C VAL A 34 13.65 3.14 17.45
N ARG A 35 12.89 3.74 16.54
CA ARG A 35 12.35 5.08 16.80
C ARG A 35 11.33 4.92 17.91
N LYS A 36 11.55 5.61 19.05
CA LYS A 36 10.48 5.87 19.99
C LYS A 36 9.34 6.49 19.17
N SER A 37 8.36 5.69 18.80
CA SER A 37 7.13 6.18 18.20
C SER A 37 6.56 7.14 19.23
N LEU A 38 6.50 8.43 18.88
CA LEU A 38 5.48 9.28 19.45
C LEU A 38 4.19 8.71 18.88
N ALA A 39 3.66 7.68 19.55
CA ALA A 39 2.30 7.27 19.30
C ALA A 39 1.50 8.57 19.32
N PRO A 40 0.74 8.92 18.27
CA PRO A 40 -0.25 9.97 18.42
C PRO A 40 -1.02 9.58 19.66
N ALA A 41 -1.10 10.49 20.64
CA ALA A 41 -1.79 10.23 21.88
C ALA A 41 -3.11 9.56 21.51
N VAL A 42 -3.13 8.24 21.62
CA VAL A 42 -4.34 7.48 21.44
C VAL A 42 -5.22 8.01 22.51
N TYR A 43 -6.29 8.61 22.13
CA TYR A 43 -7.32 9.19 22.94
C TYR A 43 -7.51 8.38 24.23
N ASP A 44 -6.71 8.70 25.23
CA ASP A 44 -7.00 8.30 26.61
C ASP A 44 -8.00 9.29 27.16
N LEU A 45 -9.21 9.26 26.60
CA LEU A 45 -10.32 10.07 27.09
C LEU A 45 -10.95 9.47 28.32
N ARG A 46 -10.52 8.30 28.85
CA ARG A 46 -11.22 7.63 29.95
C ARG A 46 -10.36 6.87 30.95
N GLY A 47 -9.03 7.01 30.94
CA GLY A 47 -8.20 6.28 31.92
C GLY A 47 -8.35 4.76 31.86
N MET A 48 -8.82 4.19 30.76
CA MET A 48 -8.89 2.76 30.55
C MET A 48 -7.51 2.27 30.11
N ALA A 49 -6.94 1.36 30.89
CA ALA A 49 -5.75 0.62 30.49
C ALA A 49 -5.98 0.07 29.07
N VAL A 50 -5.09 0.43 28.14
CA VAL A 50 -5.11 -0.14 26.79
C VAL A 50 -4.89 -1.64 26.98
N ALA A 51 -5.93 -2.43 26.77
CA ALA A 51 -5.82 -3.89 26.80
C ALA A 51 -4.73 -4.33 25.84
N ASP A 52 -3.93 -5.31 26.23
CA ASP A 52 -2.89 -5.93 25.40
C ASP A 52 -3.43 -6.14 23.99
N ARG A 53 -2.83 -5.44 23.01
CA ARG A 53 -3.16 -5.68 21.61
C ARG A 53 -2.67 -7.07 21.29
N PRO A 54 -3.54 -7.97 20.81
CA PRO A 54 -3.05 -9.23 20.30
C PRO A 54 -2.06 -8.94 19.19
N ALA A 55 -0.84 -9.40 19.38
CA ALA A 55 0.18 -9.34 18.36
C ALA A 55 -0.36 -10.07 17.14
N TYR A 56 -0.39 -9.38 15.98
CA TYR A 56 -0.38 -10.04 14.69
C TYR A 56 -1.69 -10.67 14.19
N SER A 57 -2.22 -10.14 13.07
CA SER A 57 -3.18 -10.87 12.23
C SER A 57 -2.46 -12.04 11.54
N PRO A 58 -2.85 -13.30 11.77
CA PRO A 58 -2.27 -14.43 11.07
C PRO A 58 -2.57 -14.32 9.57
N GLY A 59 -1.56 -14.24 8.71
CA GLY A 59 -1.70 -14.24 7.26
C GLY A 59 -0.91 -13.19 6.49
N GLN A 60 -0.59 -12.06 7.08
CA GLN A 60 0.34 -11.08 6.51
C GLN A 60 1.67 -11.18 7.28
N GLY A 61 2.68 -11.82 6.73
CA GLY A 61 4.03 -11.84 7.31
C GLY A 61 4.54 -10.43 7.62
N THR A 62 5.67 -10.30 8.28
CA THR A 62 6.27 -9.03 8.73
C THR A 62 6.24 -7.92 7.67
N PHE A 63 6.38 -8.26 6.40
CA PHE A 63 6.32 -7.34 5.27
C PHE A 63 4.92 -7.08 4.72
N GLY A 64 3.90 -7.83 5.11
CA GLY A 64 2.51 -7.56 4.74
C GLY A 64 1.96 -6.23 5.29
N ARG A 65 2.65 -5.65 6.27
CA ARG A 65 2.38 -4.33 6.84
C ARG A 65 3.25 -3.22 6.25
N VAL A 66 3.99 -3.51 5.20
CA VAL A 66 4.79 -2.55 4.45
C VAL A 66 4.13 -2.30 3.10
N ALA A 67 3.88 -1.05 2.79
CA ALA A 67 3.43 -0.62 1.47
C ALA A 67 4.58 0.05 0.73
N VAL A 68 4.77 -0.31 -0.53
CA VAL A 68 5.76 0.30 -1.42
C VAL A 68 5.06 0.76 -2.70
N TRP A 69 5.33 1.99 -3.13
CA TRP A 69 4.82 2.48 -4.41
C TRP A 69 5.77 3.50 -5.03
N LEU A 70 5.66 3.67 -6.35
CA LEU A 70 6.51 4.58 -7.10
C LEU A 70 5.70 5.76 -7.60
N GLU A 71 6.05 6.98 -7.23
CA GLU A 71 5.42 8.21 -7.67
C GLU A 71 6.30 8.95 -8.70
N GLY A 72 5.67 9.57 -9.68
CA GLY A 72 6.34 10.33 -10.75
C GLY A 72 6.20 9.67 -12.11
N GLY A 73 6.73 10.33 -13.15
CA GLY A 73 6.54 9.93 -14.54
C GLY A 73 5.07 9.95 -14.98
N ASP A 74 4.85 9.53 -16.22
CA ASP A 74 3.49 9.30 -16.73
C ASP A 74 2.98 7.96 -16.18
N SER A 75 2.58 7.97 -14.91
CA SER A 75 1.96 6.79 -14.30
C SER A 75 0.59 6.60 -14.91
N ASN A 76 0.47 5.63 -15.82
CA ASN A 76 -0.84 5.23 -16.34
C ASN A 76 -1.68 4.73 -15.16
N PHE A 77 -2.66 5.51 -14.78
CA PHE A 77 -3.60 5.20 -13.71
C PHE A 77 -4.40 3.95 -14.06
N LEU A 78 -4.42 2.96 -13.18
CA LEU A 78 -5.15 1.70 -13.38
C LEU A 78 -6.68 1.84 -13.28
N GLY A 79 -7.17 3.00 -12.93
CA GLY A 79 -8.58 3.20 -12.62
C GLY A 79 -8.97 2.70 -11.22
N PRO A 80 -10.15 3.11 -10.73
CA PRO A 80 -10.64 2.71 -9.42
C PRO A 80 -11.01 1.22 -9.39
N VAL A 81 -10.78 0.57 -8.24
CA VAL A 81 -11.16 -0.82 -7.98
C VAL A 81 -12.14 -0.92 -6.82
N ALA A 82 -12.81 -2.08 -6.71
CA ALA A 82 -13.50 -2.47 -5.50
C ALA A 82 -12.58 -3.35 -4.65
N ALA A 83 -12.50 -3.05 -3.36
CA ALA A 83 -11.71 -3.81 -2.40
C ALA A 83 -12.53 -4.07 -1.13
N THR A 84 -12.04 -4.94 -0.27
CA THR A 84 -12.69 -5.28 1.00
C THR A 84 -11.68 -5.24 2.14
N MET A 85 -12.09 -4.67 3.27
CA MET A 85 -11.37 -4.71 4.53
C MET A 85 -12.34 -5.25 5.60
N ASN A 86 -12.20 -6.53 5.93
CA ASN A 86 -13.08 -7.22 6.86
C ASN A 86 -12.84 -6.75 8.31
N GLN A 87 -13.88 -6.84 9.12
CA GLN A 87 -13.78 -6.76 10.57
C GLN A 87 -13.98 -8.17 11.12
N LYS A 88 -12.92 -8.76 11.68
CA LYS A 88 -12.91 -10.13 12.15
C LYS A 88 -11.98 -10.31 13.34
N GLY A 89 -12.46 -10.89 14.42
CA GLY A 89 -11.70 -11.10 15.64
C GLY A 89 -11.23 -9.77 16.26
N ARG A 90 -11.99 -8.68 16.09
CA ARG A 90 -11.64 -7.30 16.47
C ARG A 90 -10.37 -6.78 15.78
N HIS A 91 -10.18 -7.17 14.51
CA HIS A 91 -9.11 -6.68 13.64
C HIS A 91 -9.67 -6.28 12.28
N PHE A 92 -8.91 -5.45 11.55
CA PHE A 92 -9.13 -5.25 10.13
C PHE A 92 -8.29 -6.25 9.33
N GLU A 93 -8.93 -6.95 8.37
CA GLU A 93 -8.29 -7.92 7.47
C GLU A 93 -8.58 -7.60 6.00
N PRO A 94 -7.56 -7.23 5.23
CA PRO A 94 -6.18 -6.98 5.63
C PRO A 94 -6.03 -5.69 6.47
N GLU A 95 -5.01 -5.61 7.32
CA GLU A 95 -4.70 -4.40 8.11
C GLU A 95 -4.21 -3.24 7.22
N LEU A 96 -3.57 -3.55 6.09
CA LEU A 96 -3.04 -2.60 5.13
C LEU A 96 -3.53 -2.91 3.72
N LEU A 97 -4.18 -1.93 3.09
CA LEU A 97 -4.58 -1.96 1.68
C LEU A 97 -3.85 -0.87 0.90
N ILE A 98 -3.51 -1.19 -0.35
CA ILE A 98 -3.06 -0.21 -1.34
C ILE A 98 -4.09 -0.20 -2.45
N VAL A 99 -4.70 0.94 -2.73
CA VAL A 99 -5.74 1.06 -3.76
C VAL A 99 -5.54 2.31 -4.62
N PRO A 100 -5.96 2.27 -5.90
CA PRO A 100 -6.02 3.45 -6.75
C PRO A 100 -6.98 4.52 -6.22
N THR A 101 -6.73 5.78 -6.57
CA THR A 101 -7.68 6.87 -6.32
C THR A 101 -9.05 6.58 -6.92
N GLY A 102 -10.13 6.97 -6.23
CA GLY A 102 -11.50 6.70 -6.64
C GLY A 102 -12.01 5.30 -6.26
N SER A 103 -11.18 4.41 -5.74
CA SER A 103 -11.58 3.07 -5.32
C SER A 103 -12.63 3.08 -4.22
N LYS A 104 -13.47 2.05 -4.24
CA LYS A 104 -14.51 1.80 -3.24
C LYS A 104 -14.06 0.64 -2.35
N ILE A 105 -14.05 0.84 -1.04
CA ILE A 105 -13.75 -0.21 -0.07
C ILE A 105 -15.02 -0.54 0.71
N SER A 106 -15.35 -1.82 0.75
CA SER A 106 -16.41 -2.39 1.58
C SER A 106 -15.83 -2.86 2.91
N PHE A 107 -16.57 -2.62 3.99
CA PHE A 107 -16.19 -2.96 5.36
C PHE A 107 -17.22 -3.90 5.99
N PRO A 108 -17.25 -5.21 5.63
CA PRO A 108 -18.17 -6.14 6.27
C PRO A 108 -17.76 -6.42 7.72
N ASN A 109 -18.77 -6.53 8.60
CA ASN A 109 -18.59 -6.99 9.97
C ASN A 109 -18.84 -8.51 10.02
N LEU A 110 -17.78 -9.27 10.31
CA LEU A 110 -17.81 -10.74 10.44
C LEU A 110 -17.78 -11.21 11.90
N ASP A 111 -17.81 -10.27 12.85
CA ASP A 111 -17.81 -10.58 14.27
C ASP A 111 -19.24 -10.56 14.84
N PRO A 112 -19.56 -11.40 15.83
CA PRO A 112 -20.88 -11.44 16.48
C PRO A 112 -21.10 -10.25 17.44
N ILE A 113 -20.39 -9.15 17.25
CA ILE A 113 -20.47 -7.93 18.06
C ILE A 113 -20.58 -6.71 17.15
N PHE A 114 -21.02 -5.59 17.70
CA PHE A 114 -21.05 -4.32 16.96
C PHE A 114 -19.66 -3.75 16.76
N HIS A 115 -19.44 -3.20 15.60
CA HIS A 115 -18.28 -2.35 15.29
C HIS A 115 -18.74 -1.01 14.72
N ASN A 116 -17.85 -0.03 14.81
CA ASN A 116 -17.93 1.24 14.10
C ASN A 116 -16.63 1.42 13.35
N ILE A 117 -16.69 2.01 12.16
CA ILE A 117 -15.49 2.36 11.41
C ILE A 117 -15.45 3.84 11.15
N PHE A 118 -14.35 4.48 11.50
CA PHE A 118 -14.14 5.89 11.22
C PHE A 118 -12.71 6.21 10.83
N SER A 119 -12.52 7.37 10.22
CA SER A 119 -11.23 7.97 9.91
C SER A 119 -11.27 9.48 10.08
N LEU A 120 -10.20 10.01 10.67
CA LEU A 120 -9.95 11.45 10.79
C LEU A 120 -8.87 11.93 9.81
N SER A 121 -8.36 11.05 8.94
CA SER A 121 -7.27 11.34 8.02
C SER A 121 -7.68 12.41 7.00
N ARG A 122 -6.75 13.35 6.73
CA ARG A 122 -7.02 14.48 5.81
C ARG A 122 -7.43 14.03 4.40
N ALA A 123 -6.89 12.91 3.90
CA ALA A 123 -7.21 12.39 2.58
C ALA A 123 -8.67 11.89 2.49
N ARG A 124 -9.19 11.30 3.58
CA ARG A 124 -10.58 10.85 3.67
C ARG A 124 -11.05 10.81 5.13
N LYS A 125 -11.95 11.74 5.51
CA LYS A 125 -12.68 11.70 6.79
C LYS A 125 -14.01 11.01 6.57
N PHE A 126 -14.37 10.10 7.49
CA PHE A 126 -15.69 9.46 7.50
C PHE A 126 -15.95 8.82 8.87
N ASP A 127 -17.22 8.57 9.13
CA ASP A 127 -17.72 7.77 10.24
C ASP A 127 -18.92 6.97 9.72
N LEU A 128 -18.82 5.64 9.80
CA LEU A 128 -19.86 4.76 9.30
C LEU A 128 -20.92 4.42 10.35
N GLY A 129 -20.77 4.91 11.60
CA GLY A 129 -21.64 4.54 12.72
C GLY A 129 -21.52 3.06 13.06
N TYR A 130 -22.31 2.61 14.03
CA TYR A 130 -22.29 1.22 14.51
C TYR A 130 -23.13 0.31 13.61
N TYR A 131 -22.64 -0.93 13.39
CA TYR A 131 -23.38 -1.97 12.70
C TYR A 131 -23.00 -3.37 13.16
N SER A 132 -23.98 -4.27 13.12
CA SER A 132 -23.88 -5.64 13.61
C SER A 132 -23.26 -6.60 12.58
N GLU A 133 -23.03 -7.84 13.03
CA GLU A 133 -22.62 -8.96 12.22
C GLU A 133 -23.42 -9.06 10.90
N GLY A 134 -22.75 -9.48 9.82
CA GLY A 134 -23.31 -9.69 8.48
C GLY A 134 -23.66 -8.41 7.74
N LYS A 135 -23.52 -7.23 8.34
CA LYS A 135 -23.69 -5.93 7.66
C LYS A 135 -22.38 -5.42 7.10
N SER A 136 -22.48 -4.71 5.99
CA SER A 136 -21.34 -4.04 5.34
C SER A 136 -21.67 -2.60 5.03
N ARG A 137 -20.66 -1.73 5.03
CA ARG A 137 -20.76 -0.34 4.60
C ARG A 137 -19.58 0.01 3.71
N ASP A 138 -19.83 0.90 2.74
CA ASP A 138 -18.87 1.23 1.70
C ASP A 138 -18.36 2.67 1.85
N VAL A 139 -17.09 2.88 1.50
CA VAL A 139 -16.47 4.20 1.41
C VAL A 139 -15.72 4.31 0.08
N VAL A 140 -15.89 5.45 -0.59
CA VAL A 140 -15.08 5.83 -1.76
C VAL A 140 -13.89 6.68 -1.32
N PHE A 141 -12.72 6.42 -1.88
CA PHE A 141 -11.44 7.09 -1.58
C PHE A 141 -10.97 7.95 -2.75
N PRO A 142 -11.48 9.18 -2.91
CA PRO A 142 -11.27 10.00 -4.11
C PRO A 142 -9.91 10.69 -4.19
N LYS A 143 -9.16 10.77 -3.08
CA LYS A 143 -7.90 11.53 -2.99
C LYS A 143 -6.77 10.63 -2.56
N ALA A 144 -5.61 10.78 -3.23
CA ALA A 144 -4.37 10.12 -2.81
C ALA A 144 -3.95 10.54 -1.40
N GLY A 145 -3.36 9.61 -0.67
CA GLY A 145 -2.86 9.81 0.68
C GLY A 145 -3.03 8.57 1.57
N ILE A 146 -2.58 8.71 2.79
CA ILE A 146 -2.66 7.66 3.82
C ILE A 146 -3.93 7.90 4.65
N VAL A 147 -4.79 6.90 4.71
CA VAL A 147 -6.03 6.93 5.49
C VAL A 147 -5.97 5.88 6.58
N GLN A 148 -5.89 6.34 7.81
CA GLN A 148 -5.92 5.49 9.00
C GLN A 148 -7.38 5.23 9.39
N VAL A 149 -7.70 3.98 9.67
CA VAL A 149 -9.06 3.49 9.97
C VAL A 149 -9.08 2.91 11.37
N TYR A 150 -10.11 3.23 12.13
CA TYR A 150 -10.25 2.87 13.55
C TYR A 150 -11.67 2.40 13.87
N CYS A 151 -11.82 1.75 15.03
CA CYS A 151 -13.09 1.48 15.67
C CYS A 151 -13.21 2.27 16.99
N HIS A 152 -14.37 2.88 17.28
CA HIS A 152 -14.58 3.68 18.50
C HIS A 152 -14.58 2.85 19.77
N ILE A 153 -15.06 1.61 19.70
CA ILE A 153 -15.28 0.75 20.90
C ILE A 153 -14.20 -0.31 21.08
N HIS A 154 -13.32 -0.49 20.09
CA HIS A 154 -12.21 -1.43 20.13
C HIS A 154 -10.92 -0.71 19.76
N PRO A 155 -10.19 -0.14 20.73
CA PRO A 155 -8.99 0.67 20.48
C PRO A 155 -7.88 -0.08 19.75
N GLU A 156 -7.86 -1.40 19.86
CA GLU A 156 -6.93 -2.29 19.16
C GLU A 156 -7.19 -2.38 17.64
N MET A 157 -8.44 -2.07 17.20
CA MET A 157 -8.78 -2.13 15.78
C MET A 157 -8.17 -0.93 15.02
N TYR A 158 -7.14 -1.22 14.28
CA TYR A 158 -6.41 -0.27 13.45
C TYR A 158 -6.18 -0.83 12.07
N GLY A 159 -6.40 -0.03 11.04
CA GLY A 159 -6.13 -0.38 9.66
C GLY A 159 -5.64 0.83 8.88
N VAL A 160 -5.06 0.60 7.71
CA VAL A 160 -4.55 1.66 6.84
C VAL A 160 -4.93 1.39 5.40
N VAL A 161 -5.37 2.44 4.73
CA VAL A 161 -5.57 2.46 3.29
C VAL A 161 -4.61 3.47 2.67
N ILE A 162 -3.66 2.97 1.88
CA ILE A 162 -2.81 3.79 1.03
C ILE A 162 -3.54 4.02 -0.28
N VAL A 163 -3.91 5.26 -0.54
CA VAL A 163 -4.57 5.65 -1.79
C VAL A 163 -3.54 6.32 -2.68
N THR A 164 -3.30 5.78 -3.86
CA THR A 164 -2.27 6.29 -4.78
C THR A 164 -2.78 6.31 -6.23
N SER A 165 -2.21 7.18 -7.06
CA SER A 165 -2.45 7.18 -8.50
C SER A 165 -1.42 6.33 -9.25
N SER A 166 -0.47 5.72 -8.54
CA SER A 166 0.56 4.89 -9.13
C SER A 166 0.03 3.50 -9.49
N LYS A 167 0.43 2.99 -10.64
CA LYS A 167 0.25 1.58 -11.02
C LYS A 167 1.33 0.66 -10.41
N TRP A 168 2.46 1.23 -10.04
CA TRP A 168 3.56 0.49 -9.40
C TRP A 168 3.38 0.50 -7.91
N THR A 169 2.71 -0.52 -7.40
CA THR A 169 2.45 -0.73 -5.97
C THR A 169 2.79 -2.16 -5.59
N ALA A 170 3.28 -2.38 -4.39
CA ALA A 170 3.57 -3.71 -3.88
C ALA A 170 3.50 -3.77 -2.35
N HIS A 171 3.19 -4.96 -1.86
CA HIS A 171 3.66 -5.43 -0.56
C HIS A 171 4.91 -6.26 -0.82
N PRO A 172 6.04 -6.00 -0.13
CA PRO A 172 7.22 -6.86 -0.27
C PRO A 172 6.89 -8.32 0.07
N ASN A 173 7.57 -9.25 -0.60
CA ASN A 173 7.44 -10.67 -0.29
C ASN A 173 8.02 -11.00 1.11
N PRO A 174 7.92 -12.25 1.62
CA PRO A 174 8.45 -12.63 2.93
C PRO A 174 9.94 -12.37 3.15
N ASP A 175 10.72 -12.26 2.07
CA ASP A 175 12.16 -11.94 2.10
C ASP A 175 12.42 -10.42 2.02
N GLY A 176 11.36 -9.61 1.95
CA GLY A 176 11.43 -8.16 1.83
C GLY A 176 11.65 -7.64 0.41
N ASN A 177 11.59 -8.49 -0.62
CA ASN A 177 11.84 -8.10 -2.00
C ASN A 177 10.56 -7.62 -2.69
N PHE A 178 10.72 -6.68 -3.62
CA PHE A 178 9.70 -6.25 -4.58
C PHE A 178 10.36 -5.90 -5.92
N SER A 179 9.60 -5.99 -7.01
CA SER A 179 10.07 -5.53 -8.32
C SER A 179 8.92 -5.09 -9.22
N TRP A 180 9.24 -4.20 -10.15
CA TRP A 180 8.35 -3.75 -11.21
C TRP A 180 9.11 -3.69 -12.52
N PRO A 181 8.67 -4.43 -13.54
CA PRO A 181 9.21 -4.33 -14.90
C PRO A 181 8.65 -3.09 -15.62
N ASP A 182 9.22 -2.78 -16.74
CA ASP A 182 8.72 -1.84 -17.75
C ASP A 182 8.41 -0.43 -17.21
N ILE A 183 9.28 0.08 -16.33
CA ILE A 183 9.18 1.45 -15.86
C ILE A 183 9.84 2.37 -16.92
N PRO A 184 9.13 3.40 -17.42
CA PRO A 184 9.71 4.38 -18.32
C PRO A 184 10.91 5.10 -17.68
N ALA A 185 11.88 5.47 -18.51
CA ALA A 185 13.01 6.27 -18.04
C ALA A 185 12.53 7.59 -17.44
N GLY A 186 13.09 7.98 -16.31
CA GLY A 186 12.66 9.21 -15.63
C GLY A 186 13.12 9.32 -14.19
N LYS A 187 12.69 10.40 -13.56
CA LYS A 187 12.90 10.64 -12.12
C LYS A 187 11.64 10.31 -11.35
N TYR A 188 11.78 9.48 -10.34
CA TYR A 188 10.71 8.97 -9.52
C TYR A 188 11.00 9.15 -8.04
N ARG A 189 9.96 9.03 -7.23
CA ARG A 189 10.02 8.92 -5.77
C ARG A 189 9.52 7.54 -5.37
N LEU A 190 10.39 6.72 -4.82
CA LEU A 190 10.02 5.47 -4.17
C LEU A 190 9.48 5.82 -2.80
N MET A 191 8.22 5.53 -2.59
CA MET A 191 7.51 5.74 -1.34
C MET A 191 7.42 4.42 -0.60
N VAL A 192 7.77 4.43 0.67
CA VAL A 192 7.68 3.25 1.55
C VAL A 192 6.96 3.66 2.82
N TRP A 193 5.93 2.94 3.18
CA TRP A 193 5.19 3.17 4.41
C TRP A 193 5.18 1.93 5.29
N GLN A 194 5.40 2.13 6.56
CA GLN A 194 5.22 1.15 7.63
C GLN A 194 4.73 1.91 8.86
N ARG A 195 3.93 1.26 9.72
CA ARG A 195 3.32 1.93 10.88
C ARG A 195 4.35 2.57 11.80
N SER A 196 5.40 1.85 12.17
CA SER A 196 6.46 2.33 13.08
C SER A 196 7.44 3.31 12.43
N ALA A 197 7.70 3.16 11.13
CA ALA A 197 8.62 4.01 10.37
C ALA A 197 7.95 5.29 9.84
N GLY A 198 6.61 5.27 9.72
CA GLY A 198 5.87 6.30 8.98
C GLY A 198 6.14 6.22 7.47
N LEU A 199 5.92 7.33 6.78
CA LEU A 199 6.19 7.46 5.35
C LEU A 199 7.64 7.85 5.13
N GLN A 200 8.35 7.08 4.31
CA GLN A 200 9.69 7.37 3.83
C GLN A 200 9.68 7.59 2.33
N GLU A 201 10.55 8.47 1.84
CA GLU A 201 10.73 8.78 0.44
C GLU A 201 12.20 8.58 0.04
N LYS A 202 12.42 7.94 -1.11
CA LYS A 202 13.73 7.81 -1.75
C LYS A 202 13.64 8.20 -3.21
N ARG A 203 14.47 9.15 -3.64
CA ARG A 203 14.54 9.54 -5.07
C ARG A 203 15.26 8.45 -5.84
N VAL A 204 14.68 8.08 -7.00
CA VAL A 204 15.21 7.06 -7.90
C VAL A 204 15.19 7.60 -9.33
N THR A 205 16.28 7.38 -10.06
CA THR A 205 16.36 7.68 -11.48
C THR A 205 16.34 6.36 -12.25
N ILE A 206 15.38 6.20 -13.14
CA ILE A 206 15.23 5.04 -14.01
C ILE A 206 15.89 5.35 -15.34
N PRO A 207 16.88 4.55 -15.81
CA PRO A 207 17.52 4.72 -17.09
C PRO A 207 16.60 4.27 -18.24
N GLN A 208 17.01 4.45 -19.48
CA GLN A 208 16.22 4.00 -20.66
C GLN A 208 16.19 2.47 -20.80
N SER A 209 17.19 1.79 -20.28
CA SER A 209 17.27 0.32 -20.30
C SER A 209 18.09 -0.18 -19.12
N GLY A 210 17.89 -1.46 -18.75
CA GLY A 210 18.61 -2.10 -17.67
C GLY A 210 17.79 -2.26 -16.39
N SER A 211 18.45 -2.46 -15.27
CA SER A 211 17.79 -2.60 -13.95
C SER A 211 18.35 -1.62 -12.93
N VAL A 212 17.49 -1.17 -12.03
CA VAL A 212 17.85 -0.35 -10.87
C VAL A 212 17.58 -1.16 -9.61
N GLN A 213 18.58 -1.22 -8.73
CA GLN A 213 18.44 -1.86 -7.42
C GLN A 213 18.35 -0.82 -6.33
N VAL A 214 17.41 -1.00 -5.41
CA VAL A 214 17.23 -0.11 -4.26
C VAL A 214 17.13 -0.91 -2.97
N GLU A 215 17.71 -0.38 -1.91
CA GLU A 215 17.54 -0.90 -0.56
C GLU A 215 16.92 0.18 0.33
N VAL A 216 15.94 -0.20 1.14
CA VAL A 216 15.34 0.66 2.16
C VAL A 216 15.37 -0.08 3.49
N ARG A 217 15.94 0.58 4.50
CA ARG A 217 16.00 0.05 5.87
C ARG A 217 14.90 0.69 6.69
N LEU A 218 14.09 -0.14 7.31
CA LEU A 218 13.03 0.28 8.21
C LEU A 218 13.34 -0.22 9.63
N PRO A 219 12.85 0.47 10.66
CA PRO A 219 12.88 -0.06 12.01
C PRO A 219 12.05 -1.34 12.08
N GLU A 220 12.52 -2.37 12.77
CA GLU A 220 11.69 -3.51 13.13
C GLU A 220 10.61 -3.04 14.12
N GLU A 221 9.37 -3.45 13.90
CA GLU A 221 8.30 -3.22 14.87
C GLU A 221 8.61 -4.05 16.10
N SER A 222 8.98 -3.39 17.21
CA SER A 222 9.07 -4.08 18.50
C SER A 222 7.67 -4.41 18.98
N GLU A 223 7.50 -5.56 19.65
CA GLU A 223 6.23 -5.93 20.29
C GLU A 223 5.76 -4.85 21.28
N ASP A 224 6.66 -4.03 21.83
CA ASP A 224 6.38 -2.88 22.68
C ASP A 224 5.73 -1.68 21.95
N THR A 225 5.83 -1.58 20.65
CA THR A 225 5.14 -0.53 19.86
C THR A 225 3.70 -0.92 19.51
N ALA A 226 3.33 -2.14 19.80
CA ALA A 226 1.96 -2.65 19.69
C ALA A 226 1.12 -2.42 20.98
N ARG A 227 1.73 -1.88 22.05
CA ARG A 227 1.07 -1.48 23.30
C ARG A 227 0.53 -0.07 23.26
#